data_065636a89fd690c4d6315701c7bb8f52
#
_entry.id   065636a89fd690c4d6315701c7bb8f52
#
_cell.length_a   1.000
_cell.length_b   1.000
_cell.length_c   1.000
_cell.angle_alpha   90.00
_cell.angle_beta   90.00
_cell.angle_gamma   90.00
#
_symmetry.space_group_name_H-M   'P 1'
#
loop_
_entity.id
_entity.type
_entity.pdbx_description
1 polymer ?
#
loop_
_entity_poly.entity_id
_entity_poly.type
_entity_poly.pdbx_seq_one_letter_code
_entity_poly.pdbx_strand_id
1 'polypeptide(L)'
;MTHLARVLSSSVAVITDRAAEPSAPTGWADLLGCWDGERLALREALRRPADGPVRSPFPRGGATITCGDLTRRMAHEMAIHRLDAESALPEPPPTRYAAAFAADGVDEFLTFLMPRRARPSNRDGTVRVETEGRLWTIALREGEPPALVGEGRPDVTLSGPADDVYRALWGRPNHAATTGDGTLLEPLAAP
;
A
#
# COMPACT_ATOMS: atom_id res chain seq x y z
N MET A 1 3.17 14.91 -5.44
CA MET A 1 2.63 14.88 -6.82
C MET A 1 3.55 14.13 -7.79
N THR A 2 4.84 14.44 -7.88
CA THR A 2 5.80 13.77 -8.80
C THR A 2 5.85 12.24 -8.62
N HIS A 3 5.85 11.75 -7.35
CA HIS A 3 5.80 10.32 -7.07
C HIS A 3 4.54 9.68 -7.67
N LEU A 4 3.36 10.25 -7.41
CA LEU A 4 2.10 9.74 -7.94
C LEU A 4 2.02 9.73 -9.47
N ALA A 5 2.51 10.79 -10.13
CA ALA A 5 2.57 10.82 -11.59
C ALA A 5 3.40 9.66 -12.14
N ARG A 6 4.54 9.35 -11.51
CA ARG A 6 5.38 8.19 -11.87
C ARG A 6 4.68 6.85 -11.61
N VAL A 7 3.99 6.71 -10.48
CA VAL A 7 3.24 5.49 -10.16
C VAL A 7 2.14 5.25 -11.18
N LEU A 8 1.38 6.29 -11.56
CA LEU A 8 0.34 6.19 -12.58
C LEU A 8 0.94 5.79 -13.95
N SER A 9 1.96 6.49 -14.42
CA SER A 9 2.63 6.20 -15.69
C SER A 9 3.21 4.78 -15.73
N SER A 10 3.87 4.34 -14.65
CA SER A 10 4.39 2.98 -14.54
C SER A 10 3.27 1.93 -14.56
N SER A 11 2.14 2.21 -13.90
CA SER A 11 1.00 1.30 -13.89
C SER A 11 0.34 1.19 -15.28
N VAL A 12 0.17 2.31 -15.98
CA VAL A 12 -0.32 2.32 -17.36
C VAL A 12 0.63 1.52 -18.28
N ALA A 13 1.93 1.76 -18.16
CA ALA A 13 2.96 1.07 -18.96
C ALA A 13 2.91 -0.44 -18.75
N VAL A 14 2.76 -0.89 -17.50
CA VAL A 14 2.64 -2.32 -17.13
C VAL A 14 1.39 -2.95 -17.74
N ILE A 15 0.24 -2.26 -17.69
CA ILE A 15 -1.03 -2.79 -18.22
C ILE A 15 -1.02 -2.83 -19.75
N THR A 16 -0.44 -1.82 -20.40
CA THR A 16 -0.47 -1.64 -21.85
C THR A 16 0.75 -2.18 -22.56
N ASP A 17 1.70 -2.74 -21.82
CA ASP A 17 3.01 -3.22 -22.31
C ASP A 17 3.80 -2.12 -23.08
N ARG A 18 3.67 -0.87 -22.61
CA ARG A 18 4.45 0.26 -23.13
C ARG A 18 5.70 0.51 -22.28
N ALA A 19 6.66 1.25 -22.83
CA ALA A 19 7.72 1.81 -22.01
C ALA A 19 7.14 2.86 -21.04
N ALA A 20 7.59 2.85 -19.79
CA ALA A 20 7.24 3.91 -18.84
C ALA A 20 7.95 5.21 -19.24
N GLU A 21 7.26 6.34 -19.10
CA GLU A 21 7.89 7.65 -19.30
C GLU A 21 8.99 7.86 -18.23
N PRO A 22 10.20 8.24 -18.65
CA PRO A 22 11.35 8.25 -17.75
C PRO A 22 11.34 9.35 -16.69
N SER A 23 10.61 10.44 -16.89
CA SER A 23 10.59 11.55 -15.94
C SER A 23 9.24 12.28 -15.91
N ALA A 24 8.78 12.60 -14.69
CA ALA A 24 7.67 13.51 -14.52
C ALA A 24 8.15 14.97 -14.79
N PRO A 25 7.29 15.83 -15.35
CA PRO A 25 7.58 17.24 -15.52
C PRO A 25 7.95 17.93 -14.21
N THR A 26 8.77 19.00 -14.28
CA THR A 26 9.20 19.76 -13.11
C THR A 26 8.34 20.99 -12.85
N GLY A 27 7.65 21.52 -13.89
CA GLY A 27 6.73 22.64 -13.77
C GLY A 27 5.39 22.21 -13.17
N TRP A 28 4.81 23.03 -12.26
CA TRP A 28 3.57 22.66 -11.57
C TRP A 28 2.38 22.47 -12.53
N ALA A 29 2.20 23.37 -13.49
CA ALA A 29 1.12 23.28 -14.48
C ALA A 29 1.28 22.04 -15.37
N ASP A 30 2.50 21.76 -15.83
CA ASP A 30 2.80 20.58 -16.65
C ASP A 30 2.64 19.29 -15.86
N LEU A 31 3.00 19.31 -14.57
CA LEU A 31 2.80 18.17 -13.66
C LEU A 31 1.31 17.86 -13.46
N LEU A 32 0.47 18.88 -13.30
CA LEU A 32 -0.98 18.69 -13.18
C LEU A 32 -1.59 18.15 -14.49
N GLY A 33 -1.17 18.68 -15.65
CA GLY A 33 -1.59 18.15 -16.96
C GLY A 33 -1.17 16.70 -17.17
N CYS A 34 0.07 16.36 -16.82
CA CYS A 34 0.58 14.99 -16.84
C CYS A 34 -0.26 14.08 -15.90
N TRP A 35 -0.52 14.51 -14.67
CA TRP A 35 -1.35 13.79 -13.71
C TRP A 35 -2.74 13.47 -14.26
N ASP A 36 -3.43 14.46 -14.83
CA ASP A 36 -4.77 14.25 -15.39
C ASP A 36 -4.76 13.28 -16.57
N GLY A 37 -3.78 13.39 -17.46
CA GLY A 37 -3.58 12.49 -18.59
C GLY A 37 -3.34 11.05 -18.13
N GLU A 38 -2.40 10.83 -17.21
CA GLU A 38 -2.07 9.50 -16.69
C GLU A 38 -3.24 8.88 -15.88
N ARG A 39 -3.97 9.68 -15.12
CA ARG A 39 -5.17 9.24 -14.41
C ARG A 39 -6.25 8.73 -15.36
N LEU A 40 -6.50 9.44 -16.47
CA LEU A 40 -7.46 9.02 -17.48
C LEU A 40 -6.97 7.74 -18.20
N ALA A 41 -5.70 7.69 -18.57
CA ALA A 41 -5.09 6.52 -19.21
C ALA A 41 -5.16 5.28 -18.30
N LEU A 42 -4.89 5.44 -17.00
CA LEU A 42 -5.01 4.34 -16.04
C LEU A 42 -6.45 3.85 -15.92
N ARG A 43 -7.43 4.74 -15.82
CA ARG A 43 -8.84 4.36 -15.77
C ARG A 43 -9.28 3.56 -17.00
N GLU A 44 -8.81 3.93 -18.18
CA GLU A 44 -9.08 3.19 -19.40
C GLU A 44 -8.38 1.84 -19.41
N ALA A 45 -7.12 1.80 -19.04
CA ALA A 45 -6.33 0.56 -18.98
C ALA A 45 -6.91 -0.47 -18.00
N LEU A 46 -7.48 -0.03 -16.87
CA LEU A 46 -8.10 -0.88 -15.85
C LEU A 46 -9.51 -1.40 -16.21
N ARG A 47 -10.07 -1.06 -17.39
CA ARG A 47 -11.34 -1.65 -17.89
C ARG A 47 -11.21 -3.07 -18.41
N ARG A 48 -10.03 -3.65 -18.31
CA ARG A 48 -9.79 -5.05 -18.65
C ARG A 48 -10.46 -6.01 -17.65
N PRO A 49 -10.66 -7.28 -18.01
CA PRO A 49 -11.13 -8.30 -17.06
C PRO A 49 -10.24 -8.34 -15.83
N ALA A 50 -10.86 -8.44 -14.63
CA ALA A 50 -10.14 -8.39 -13.36
C ALA A 50 -9.13 -9.54 -13.19
N ASP A 51 -9.40 -10.70 -13.77
CA ASP A 51 -8.53 -11.89 -13.79
C ASP A 51 -7.46 -11.85 -14.90
N GLY A 52 -7.52 -10.85 -15.80
CA GLY A 52 -6.55 -10.68 -16.88
C GLY A 52 -5.13 -10.48 -16.34
N PRO A 53 -4.12 -11.20 -16.86
CA PRO A 53 -2.75 -11.04 -16.41
C PRO A 53 -2.16 -9.71 -16.87
N VAL A 54 -1.38 -9.09 -15.97
CA VAL A 54 -0.55 -7.92 -16.27
C VAL A 54 0.85 -8.14 -15.69
N ARG A 55 1.87 -7.51 -16.28
CA ARG A 55 3.24 -7.60 -15.77
C ARG A 55 3.31 -7.00 -14.37
N SER A 56 3.99 -7.68 -13.44
CA SER A 56 4.16 -7.17 -12.09
C SER A 56 5.13 -5.98 -12.07
N PRO A 57 4.76 -4.83 -11.48
CA PRO A 57 5.69 -3.72 -11.25
C PRO A 57 6.57 -3.93 -10.02
N PHE A 58 6.40 -5.04 -9.31
CA PHE A 58 7.09 -5.29 -8.05
C PHE A 58 8.33 -6.18 -8.24
N PRO A 59 9.38 -5.98 -7.41
CA PRO A 59 10.61 -6.73 -7.54
C PRO A 59 10.49 -8.21 -7.12
N ARG A 60 9.45 -8.56 -6.36
CA ARG A 60 9.16 -9.90 -5.84
C ARG A 60 7.71 -10.29 -6.08
N GLY A 61 7.37 -11.56 -5.86
CA GLY A 61 5.99 -12.04 -5.95
C GLY A 61 5.58 -12.51 -7.35
N GLY A 62 6.54 -12.79 -8.22
CA GLY A 62 6.29 -13.30 -9.56
C GLY A 62 6.31 -12.22 -10.65
N ALA A 63 6.39 -12.67 -11.91
CA ALA A 63 6.48 -11.78 -13.06
C ALA A 63 5.13 -11.15 -13.45
N THR A 64 4.01 -11.75 -13.02
CA THR A 64 2.65 -11.31 -13.34
C THR A 64 1.79 -11.21 -12.09
N ILE A 65 0.81 -10.32 -12.16
CA ILE A 65 -0.30 -10.16 -11.21
C ILE A 65 -1.60 -10.06 -12.01
N THR A 66 -2.76 -10.06 -11.36
CA THR A 66 -4.03 -9.80 -12.06
C THR A 66 -4.28 -8.29 -12.22
N CYS A 67 -5.08 -7.92 -13.21
CA CYS A 67 -5.56 -6.55 -13.36
C CYS A 67 -6.38 -6.11 -12.13
N GLY A 68 -7.11 -7.03 -11.50
CA GLY A 68 -7.84 -6.81 -10.25
C GLY A 68 -6.90 -6.46 -9.09
N ASP A 69 -5.80 -7.21 -8.92
CA ASP A 69 -4.79 -6.90 -7.90
C ASP A 69 -4.19 -5.50 -8.10
N LEU A 70 -3.86 -5.15 -9.34
CA LEU A 70 -3.33 -3.82 -9.64
C LEU A 70 -4.38 -2.73 -9.41
N THR A 71 -5.64 -2.97 -9.75
CA THR A 71 -6.76 -2.04 -9.49
C THR A 71 -6.91 -1.78 -8.01
N ARG A 72 -6.93 -2.86 -7.21
CA ARG A 72 -6.99 -2.78 -5.74
C ARG A 72 -5.81 -2.00 -5.18
N ARG A 73 -4.60 -2.32 -5.65
CA ARG A 73 -3.37 -1.60 -5.26
C ARG A 73 -3.47 -0.10 -5.57
N MET A 74 -3.94 0.27 -6.76
CA MET A 74 -4.06 1.68 -7.16
C MET A 74 -5.12 2.42 -6.34
N ALA A 75 -6.21 1.76 -5.94
CA ALA A 75 -7.21 2.38 -5.07
C ALA A 75 -6.61 2.78 -3.71
N HIS A 76 -5.82 1.89 -3.08
CA HIS A 76 -5.17 2.17 -1.81
C HIS A 76 -4.01 3.15 -1.94
N GLU A 77 -3.22 3.09 -3.01
CA GLU A 77 -2.18 4.07 -3.31
C GLU A 77 -2.75 5.49 -3.41
N MET A 78 -3.82 5.65 -4.18
CA MET A 78 -4.48 6.95 -4.34
C MET A 78 -5.09 7.45 -3.03
N ALA A 79 -5.70 6.57 -2.24
CA ALA A 79 -6.31 6.93 -0.97
C ALA A 79 -5.28 7.46 0.03
N ILE A 80 -4.18 6.75 0.23
CA ILE A 80 -3.12 7.17 1.16
C ILE A 80 -2.48 8.48 0.72
N HIS A 81 -2.16 8.64 -0.56
CA HIS A 81 -1.55 9.88 -1.04
C HIS A 81 -2.53 11.06 -1.11
N ARG A 82 -3.84 10.80 -1.22
CA ARG A 82 -4.84 11.83 -0.98
C ARG A 82 -4.78 12.32 0.47
N LEU A 83 -4.71 11.40 1.45
CA LEU A 83 -4.54 11.76 2.85
C LEU A 83 -3.26 12.59 3.07
N ASP A 84 -2.15 12.21 2.44
CA ASP A 84 -0.90 12.97 2.51
C ASP A 84 -1.06 14.41 2.00
N ALA A 85 -1.75 14.57 0.86
CA ALA A 85 -2.01 15.87 0.26
C ALA A 85 -2.94 16.73 1.14
N GLU A 86 -3.98 16.14 1.69
CA GLU A 86 -4.92 16.82 2.60
C GLU A 86 -4.24 17.22 3.90
N SER A 87 -3.35 16.38 4.44
CA SER A 87 -2.60 16.65 5.67
C SER A 87 -1.59 17.81 5.51
N ALA A 88 -1.24 18.18 4.30
CA ALA A 88 -0.37 19.32 4.03
C ALA A 88 -1.10 20.67 4.00
N LEU A 89 -2.43 20.68 4.08
CA LEU A 89 -3.23 21.91 4.14
C LEU A 89 -3.11 22.58 5.53
N PRO A 90 -3.22 23.92 5.61
CA PRO A 90 -3.21 24.62 6.90
C PRO A 90 -4.32 24.14 7.86
N GLU A 91 -5.47 23.78 7.31
CA GLU A 91 -6.61 23.19 8.04
C GLU A 91 -6.98 21.88 7.36
N PRO A 92 -6.32 20.76 7.72
CA PRO A 92 -6.60 19.47 7.12
C PRO A 92 -8.03 19.01 7.38
N PRO A 93 -8.77 18.51 6.37
CA PRO A 93 -10.07 17.92 6.61
C PRO A 93 -9.94 16.67 7.49
N PRO A 94 -10.96 16.33 8.31
CA PRO A 94 -10.97 15.12 9.12
C PRO A 94 -11.25 13.89 8.23
N THR A 95 -10.36 13.61 7.29
CA THR A 95 -10.52 12.48 6.35
C THR A 95 -10.57 11.16 7.12
N ARG A 96 -11.63 10.40 6.87
CA ARG A 96 -11.79 9.03 7.39
C ARG A 96 -12.16 8.10 6.27
N TYR A 97 -11.61 6.89 6.33
CA TYR A 97 -11.97 5.83 5.39
C TYR A 97 -13.12 5.01 5.97
N ALA A 98 -14.05 4.57 5.11
CA ALA A 98 -15.07 3.60 5.52
C ALA A 98 -14.39 2.31 6.03
N ALA A 99 -14.93 1.72 7.10
CA ALA A 99 -14.32 0.55 7.76
C ALA A 99 -14.04 -0.60 6.77
N ALA A 100 -14.98 -0.88 5.86
CA ALA A 100 -14.79 -1.93 4.85
C ALA A 100 -13.61 -1.64 3.90
N PHE A 101 -13.45 -0.38 3.45
CA PHE A 101 -12.34 0.02 2.59
C PHE A 101 -11.01 -0.04 3.33
N ALA A 102 -10.97 0.48 4.57
CA ALA A 102 -9.75 0.46 5.37
C ALA A 102 -9.34 -0.98 5.74
N ALA A 103 -10.29 -1.84 6.12
CA ALA A 103 -10.02 -3.26 6.39
C ALA A 103 -9.53 -4.01 5.15
N ASP A 104 -10.04 -3.67 3.96
CA ASP A 104 -9.52 -4.17 2.69
C ASP A 104 -8.09 -3.68 2.46
N GLY A 105 -7.78 -2.43 2.81
CA GLY A 105 -6.44 -1.86 2.70
C GLY A 105 -5.43 -2.49 3.66
N VAL A 106 -5.84 -2.86 4.87
CA VAL A 106 -5.02 -3.65 5.80
C VAL A 106 -4.70 -5.02 5.18
N ASP A 107 -5.71 -5.70 4.65
CA ASP A 107 -5.52 -7.00 4.00
C ASP A 107 -4.63 -6.88 2.76
N GLU A 108 -4.88 -5.93 1.87
CA GLU A 108 -4.05 -5.68 0.68
C GLU A 108 -2.59 -5.41 1.06
N PHE A 109 -2.37 -4.57 2.07
CA PHE A 109 -1.02 -4.25 2.53
C PHE A 109 -0.29 -5.51 2.99
N LEU A 110 -0.90 -6.32 3.85
CA LEU A 110 -0.26 -7.48 4.47
C LEU A 110 -0.14 -8.67 3.52
N THR A 111 -1.15 -8.91 2.67
CA THR A 111 -1.19 -10.11 1.80
C THR A 111 -0.58 -9.87 0.42
N PHE A 112 -0.62 -8.63 -0.07
CA PHE A 112 -0.18 -8.29 -1.41
C PHE A 112 1.08 -7.43 -1.42
N LEU A 113 1.08 -6.26 -0.76
CA LEU A 113 2.17 -5.29 -0.87
C LEU A 113 3.40 -5.72 -0.07
N MET A 114 3.23 -6.09 1.20
CA MET A 114 4.32 -6.47 2.10
C MET A 114 5.20 -7.58 1.52
N PRO A 115 4.67 -8.74 1.06
CA PRO A 115 5.52 -9.80 0.50
C PRO A 115 6.32 -9.36 -0.73
N ARG A 116 5.87 -8.33 -1.43
CA ARG A 116 6.46 -7.84 -2.67
C ARG A 116 7.48 -6.72 -2.47
N ARG A 117 7.37 -5.94 -1.40
CA ARG A 117 8.18 -4.74 -1.17
C ARG A 117 8.92 -4.69 0.16
N ALA A 118 8.49 -5.42 1.20
CA ALA A 118 9.12 -5.35 2.51
C ALA A 118 10.62 -5.64 2.45
N ARG A 119 11.38 -4.90 3.23
CA ARG A 119 12.81 -5.15 3.42
C ARG A 119 13.01 -6.34 4.37
N PRO A 120 14.17 -7.02 4.32
CA PRO A 120 14.53 -7.99 5.33
C PRO A 120 14.43 -7.39 6.76
N SER A 121 13.90 -8.16 7.68
CA SER A 121 13.87 -7.78 9.09
C SER A 121 15.29 -7.78 9.68
N ASN A 122 15.55 -6.90 10.62
CA ASN A 122 16.80 -6.87 11.39
C ASN A 122 16.67 -7.60 12.73
N ARG A 123 15.56 -8.31 12.96
CA ARG A 123 15.28 -9.04 14.21
C ARG A 123 14.23 -10.11 14.02
N ASP A 124 14.20 -11.06 14.95
CA ASP A 124 13.15 -12.06 15.08
C ASP A 124 11.97 -11.52 15.87
N GLY A 125 10.76 -12.03 15.60
CA GLY A 125 9.56 -11.72 16.35
C GLY A 125 8.28 -12.14 15.64
N THR A 126 7.18 -11.99 16.33
CA THR A 126 5.84 -12.27 15.81
C THR A 126 4.95 -11.05 16.02
N VAL A 127 4.45 -10.52 14.93
CA VAL A 127 3.52 -9.38 14.91
C VAL A 127 2.12 -9.90 14.66
N ARG A 128 1.16 -9.39 15.43
CA ARG A 128 -0.26 -9.57 15.18
C ARG A 128 -0.89 -8.25 14.78
N VAL A 129 -1.71 -8.28 13.74
CA VAL A 129 -2.55 -7.14 13.31
C VAL A 129 -4.00 -7.56 13.42
N GLU A 130 -4.81 -6.76 14.10
CA GLU A 130 -6.23 -7.05 14.37
C GLU A 130 -7.11 -5.85 14.05
N THR A 131 -8.15 -6.05 13.24
CA THR A 131 -9.18 -5.04 12.99
C THR A 131 -10.47 -5.65 12.45
N GLU A 132 -11.63 -5.11 12.81
CA GLU A 132 -12.95 -5.50 12.28
C GLU A 132 -13.18 -7.03 12.29
N GLY A 133 -12.75 -7.71 13.34
CA GLY A 133 -12.86 -9.15 13.48
C GLY A 133 -11.93 -9.98 12.59
N ARG A 134 -11.03 -9.33 11.86
CA ARG A 134 -9.96 -9.98 11.07
C ARG A 134 -8.65 -9.98 11.85
N LEU A 135 -7.82 -10.99 11.58
CA LEU A 135 -6.54 -11.18 12.23
C LEU A 135 -5.50 -11.67 11.22
N TRP A 136 -4.31 -11.07 11.28
CA TRP A 136 -3.13 -11.50 10.54
C TRP A 136 -1.97 -11.69 11.51
N THR A 137 -1.23 -12.77 11.34
CA THR A 137 0.00 -13.04 12.09
C THR A 137 1.18 -13.02 11.12
N ILE A 138 2.20 -12.27 11.46
CA ILE A 138 3.39 -12.04 10.63
C ILE A 138 4.61 -12.51 11.42
N ALA A 139 5.38 -13.42 10.85
CA ALA A 139 6.69 -13.80 11.40
C ALA A 139 7.76 -12.86 10.85
N LEU A 140 8.60 -12.37 11.74
CA LEU A 140 9.85 -11.70 11.44
C LEU A 140 11.00 -12.67 11.68
N ARG A 141 11.94 -12.73 10.74
CA ARG A 141 13.20 -13.47 10.86
C ARG A 141 14.33 -12.57 10.43
N GLU A 142 15.38 -12.51 11.22
CA GLU A 142 16.57 -11.70 10.88
C GLU A 142 17.12 -12.08 9.51
N GLY A 143 17.32 -11.10 8.65
CA GLY A 143 17.79 -11.29 7.27
C GLY A 143 16.72 -11.69 6.27
N GLU A 144 15.48 -11.96 6.69
CA GLU A 144 14.36 -12.37 5.82
C GLU A 144 13.26 -11.30 5.74
N PRO A 145 12.55 -11.18 4.62
CA PRO A 145 11.35 -10.36 4.56
C PRO A 145 10.26 -10.88 5.49
N PRO A 146 9.45 -9.99 6.11
CA PRO A 146 8.27 -10.39 6.89
C PRO A 146 7.36 -11.33 6.11
N ALA A 147 6.86 -12.38 6.75
CA ALA A 147 6.01 -13.39 6.13
C ALA A 147 4.73 -13.65 6.94
N LEU A 148 3.59 -13.78 6.24
CA LEU A 148 2.35 -14.21 6.86
C LEU A 148 2.48 -15.66 7.33
N VAL A 149 1.98 -15.93 8.54
CA VAL A 149 1.91 -17.27 9.14
C VAL A 149 0.49 -17.53 9.69
N GLY A 150 0.11 -18.80 9.83
CA GLY A 150 -1.23 -19.14 10.28
C GLY A 150 -1.49 -18.77 11.74
N GLU A 151 -0.57 -19.15 12.64
CA GLU A 151 -0.70 -18.95 14.08
C GLU A 151 0.66 -18.61 14.73
N GLY A 152 0.61 -17.99 15.92
CA GLY A 152 1.78 -17.67 16.71
C GLY A 152 1.41 -16.83 17.92
N ARG A 153 2.17 -16.99 19.02
CA ARG A 153 2.06 -16.07 20.15
C ARG A 153 2.70 -14.74 19.73
N PRO A 154 1.95 -13.63 19.74
CA PRO A 154 2.50 -12.36 19.33
C PRO A 154 3.44 -11.77 20.38
N ASP A 155 4.55 -11.20 19.94
CA ASP A 155 5.43 -10.35 20.73
C ASP A 155 4.92 -8.89 20.71
N VAL A 156 4.20 -8.53 19.66
CA VAL A 156 3.49 -7.25 19.54
C VAL A 156 2.15 -7.43 18.83
N THR A 157 1.14 -6.68 19.26
CA THR A 157 -0.17 -6.58 18.61
C THR A 157 -0.46 -5.14 18.26
N LEU A 158 -0.80 -4.88 16.99
CA LEU A 158 -1.37 -3.64 16.48
C LEU A 158 -2.87 -3.86 16.30
N SER A 159 -3.73 -3.07 16.97
CA SER A 159 -5.17 -3.27 16.95
C SER A 159 -5.96 -1.97 17.02
N GLY A 160 -7.19 -1.99 16.53
CA GLY A 160 -8.10 -0.85 16.58
C GLY A 160 -9.09 -0.81 15.42
N PRO A 161 -9.81 0.33 15.28
CA PRO A 161 -10.65 0.59 14.11
C PRO A 161 -9.83 0.47 12.81
N ALA A 162 -10.46 -0.02 11.76
CA ALA A 162 -9.75 -0.30 10.49
C ALA A 162 -9.02 0.92 9.91
N ASP A 163 -9.62 2.11 10.00
CA ASP A 163 -8.99 3.35 9.53
C ASP A 163 -7.66 3.64 10.26
N ASP A 164 -7.65 3.44 11.58
CA ASP A 164 -6.45 3.66 12.40
C ASP A 164 -5.36 2.61 12.11
N VAL A 165 -5.73 1.33 12.02
CA VAL A 165 -4.78 0.24 11.70
C VAL A 165 -4.22 0.40 10.28
N TYR A 166 -5.07 0.77 9.32
CA TYR A 166 -4.66 1.05 7.94
C TYR A 166 -3.62 2.16 7.87
N ARG A 167 -3.88 3.29 8.54
CA ARG A 167 -2.94 4.42 8.64
C ARG A 167 -1.63 4.04 9.33
N ALA A 168 -1.71 3.25 10.42
CA ALA A 168 -0.53 2.79 11.14
C ALA A 168 0.43 2.01 10.24
N LEU A 169 -0.09 1.07 9.43
CA LEU A 169 0.72 0.30 8.48
C LEU A 169 1.41 1.19 7.43
N TRP A 170 0.81 2.32 7.09
CA TRP A 170 1.39 3.31 6.18
C TRP A 170 2.23 4.38 6.89
N GLY A 171 2.46 4.27 8.21
CA GLY A 171 3.23 5.24 8.98
C GLY A 171 2.57 6.62 9.07
N ARG A 172 1.24 6.71 8.98
CA ARG A 172 0.47 7.96 9.05
C ARG A 172 -0.11 8.15 10.44
N PRO A 173 -0.45 9.41 10.86
CA PRO A 173 -1.10 9.67 12.14
C PRO A 173 -2.35 8.82 12.35
N ASN A 174 -2.44 8.14 13.49
CA ASN A 174 -3.48 7.19 13.81
C ASN A 174 -3.66 7.07 15.32
N HIS A 175 -4.70 6.35 15.75
CA HIS A 175 -5.00 6.02 17.15
C HIS A 175 -5.04 4.49 17.39
N ALA A 176 -4.41 3.69 16.52
CA ALA A 176 -4.31 2.26 16.73
C ALA A 176 -3.52 1.96 18.01
N ALA A 177 -4.00 0.98 18.77
CA ALA A 177 -3.34 0.52 19.98
C ALA A 177 -2.19 -0.43 19.64
N THR A 178 -1.06 -0.23 20.30
CA THR A 178 0.08 -1.15 20.23
C THR A 178 0.31 -1.76 21.60
N THR A 179 0.34 -3.09 21.69
CA THR A 179 0.61 -3.85 22.91
C THR A 179 1.80 -4.78 22.68
N GLY A 180 2.80 -4.73 23.55
CA GLY A 180 4.05 -5.47 23.40
C GLY A 180 5.20 -4.63 22.84
N ASP A 181 6.20 -5.25 22.21
CA ASP A 181 7.36 -4.56 21.65
C ASP A 181 7.04 -3.85 20.32
N GLY A 182 6.63 -2.58 20.41
CA GLY A 182 6.27 -1.78 19.24
C GLY A 182 7.38 -1.60 18.20
N THR A 183 8.64 -1.84 18.55
CA THR A 183 9.76 -1.75 17.59
C THR A 183 9.71 -2.84 16.52
N LEU A 184 8.98 -3.93 16.78
CA LEU A 184 8.73 -4.99 15.79
C LEU A 184 7.77 -4.58 14.65
N LEU A 185 7.12 -3.42 14.76
CA LEU A 185 6.29 -2.87 13.67
C LEU A 185 7.12 -2.16 12.59
N GLU A 186 8.34 -1.73 12.90
CA GLU A 186 9.20 -1.00 11.95
C GLU A 186 9.44 -1.74 10.62
N PRO A 187 9.71 -3.07 10.59
CA PRO A 187 9.90 -3.81 9.34
C PRO A 187 8.64 -3.89 8.46
N LEU A 188 7.46 -3.66 9.04
CA LEU A 188 6.19 -3.67 8.31
C LEU A 188 5.85 -2.31 7.70
N ALA A 189 6.40 -1.21 8.23
CA ALA A 189 6.06 0.13 7.75
C ALA A 189 6.35 0.26 6.26
N ALA A 190 5.41 0.90 5.54
CA ALA A 190 5.62 1.25 4.13
C ALA A 190 6.85 2.16 3.99
N PRO A 191 7.68 1.95 2.96
CA PRO A 191 8.86 2.76 2.70
C PRO A 191 8.52 4.20 2.32
#